data_cc512206146b62d16573b229fd3bbe65
#
_entry.id   cc512206146b62d16573b229fd3bbe65
#
_cell.length_a   1.000
_cell.length_b   1.000
_cell.length_c   1.000
_cell.angle_alpha   90.00
_cell.angle_beta   90.00
_cell.angle_gamma   90.00
#
_symmetry.space_group_name_H-M   'P 1'
#
loop_
_entity.id
_entity.type
_entity.pdbx_description
1 polymer ?
#
loop_
_entity_poly.entity_id
_entity_poly.type
_entity_poly.pdbx_seq_one_letter_code
_entity_poly.pdbx_strand_id
1 'polypeptide(L)'
;MNYNANYYVDWMRENQKTMSAYNAILPSVLICVLPCGFAFWLSGSLELSTFLSIVIFSLGLVGPIIAAFTFTDDLAVLGTNVEEISQLLNVEELSHKETPIKLEDTGISLRSVSFSYDGTTEVLHDVNLAIHPGTMTALVGPSGSGKSTVAKLIAGYWDVTSGSITLGGHELKDMPLSEIADQISYVSQDNYLFNRSIRENIRMGRPSATDAEVEQAAEQSGCDAFIRGLDNGYDTVVGSTGSHLSGGERQRIAIARAMLKNAPVVILDEATSSVDPENEDELQRAIEALTHDKTSTHEIARYLKITEKAVYRCMDRLKEKVKKIFE
;
A
#
# COMPACT_ATOMS: atom_id res chain seq x y z
N MET A 1 -9.28 -11.61 -2.20
CA MET A 1 -10.41 -12.35 -1.62
C MET A 1 -10.36 -13.87 -1.86
N ASN A 2 -9.89 -14.37 -2.99
CA ASN A 2 -9.89 -15.82 -3.28
C ASN A 2 -8.84 -16.66 -2.51
N TYR A 3 -7.74 -16.07 -2.05
CA TYR A 3 -6.67 -16.80 -1.35
C TYR A 3 -7.14 -17.35 0.01
N ASN A 4 -7.79 -16.51 0.81
CA ASN A 4 -8.32 -16.92 2.13
C ASN A 4 -9.45 -17.94 2.04
N ALA A 5 -10.27 -17.88 0.98
CA ALA A 5 -11.34 -18.85 0.77
C ALA A 5 -10.80 -20.24 0.44
N ASN A 6 -9.77 -20.32 -0.40
CA ASN A 6 -9.13 -21.59 -0.76
C ASN A 6 -8.40 -22.22 0.44
N TYR A 7 -7.67 -21.41 1.22
CA TYR A 7 -7.03 -21.86 2.46
C TYR A 7 -8.04 -22.46 3.45
N TYR A 8 -9.21 -21.79 3.62
CA TYR A 8 -10.27 -22.27 4.51
C TYR A 8 -10.90 -23.61 4.03
N VAL A 9 -11.06 -23.76 2.72
CA VAL A 9 -11.55 -25.00 2.11
C VAL A 9 -10.55 -26.16 2.28
N ASP A 10 -9.27 -25.92 2.08
CA ASP A 10 -8.24 -26.93 2.23
C ASP A 10 -8.06 -27.31 3.70
N TRP A 11 -8.08 -26.35 4.63
CA TRP A 11 -8.09 -26.58 6.06
C TRP A 11 -9.31 -27.40 6.51
N MET A 12 -10.54 -27.07 6.04
CA MET A 12 -11.72 -27.86 6.30
C MET A 12 -11.60 -29.27 5.78
N ARG A 13 -11.03 -29.47 4.59
CA ARG A 13 -10.86 -30.78 3.98
C ARG A 13 -9.89 -31.66 4.76
N GLU A 14 -8.77 -31.10 5.25
CA GLU A 14 -7.80 -31.82 6.09
C GLU A 14 -8.42 -32.18 7.46
N ASN A 15 -9.15 -31.27 8.08
CA ASN A 15 -9.73 -31.46 9.40
C ASN A 15 -11.08 -32.21 9.39
N GLN A 16 -11.71 -32.40 8.22
CA GLN A 16 -13.01 -33.03 8.10
C GLN A 16 -13.06 -34.43 8.74
N LYS A 17 -12.00 -35.24 8.61
CA LYS A 17 -11.92 -36.59 9.21
C LYS A 17 -11.90 -36.51 10.73
N THR A 18 -11.16 -35.61 11.28
CA THR A 18 -11.03 -35.37 12.72
C THR A 18 -12.34 -34.84 13.30
N MET A 19 -12.96 -33.85 12.67
CA MET A 19 -14.27 -33.31 13.05
C MET A 19 -15.39 -34.40 12.96
N SER A 20 -15.34 -35.25 11.92
CA SER A 20 -16.30 -36.37 11.79
C SER A 20 -16.09 -37.40 12.88
N ALA A 21 -14.88 -37.70 13.31
CA ALA A 21 -14.59 -38.59 14.42
C ALA A 21 -15.14 -38.02 15.76
N TYR A 22 -14.95 -36.72 16.03
CA TYR A 22 -15.51 -36.06 17.20
C TYR A 22 -17.06 -36.13 17.24
N ASN A 23 -17.69 -35.85 16.11
CA ASN A 23 -19.16 -35.90 16.01
C ASN A 23 -19.72 -37.35 16.14
N ALA A 24 -18.89 -38.36 15.90
CA ALA A 24 -19.27 -39.75 16.12
C ALA A 24 -19.13 -40.22 17.58
N ILE A 25 -18.29 -39.56 18.39
CA ILE A 25 -18.07 -39.94 19.80
C ILE A 25 -19.35 -39.73 20.62
N LEU A 26 -20.08 -38.62 20.43
CA LEU A 26 -21.28 -38.29 21.18
C LEU A 26 -22.39 -39.36 21.05
N PRO A 27 -22.77 -39.80 19.82
CA PRO A 27 -23.72 -40.89 19.66
C PRO A 27 -23.21 -42.24 20.15
N SER A 28 -21.89 -42.52 20.04
CA SER A 28 -21.32 -43.81 20.42
C SER A 28 -21.40 -44.06 21.91
N VAL A 29 -21.26 -43.05 22.77
CA VAL A 29 -21.42 -43.14 24.20
C VAL A 29 -22.85 -43.59 24.53
N LEU A 30 -23.88 -42.97 23.93
CA LEU A 30 -25.28 -43.38 24.12
C LEU A 30 -25.56 -44.76 23.55
N ILE A 31 -25.02 -45.11 22.38
CA ILE A 31 -25.22 -46.41 21.74
C ILE A 31 -24.62 -47.56 22.55
N CYS A 32 -23.49 -47.32 23.24
CA CYS A 32 -22.85 -48.33 24.07
C CYS A 32 -23.38 -48.35 25.49
N VAL A 33 -23.49 -47.22 26.15
CA VAL A 33 -23.84 -47.13 27.59
C VAL A 33 -25.29 -47.50 27.84
N LEU A 34 -26.24 -47.10 26.99
CA LEU A 34 -27.67 -47.40 27.19
C LEU A 34 -27.98 -48.90 27.07
N PRO A 35 -27.59 -49.60 25.98
CA PRO A 35 -27.90 -51.03 25.87
C PRO A 35 -27.18 -51.89 26.91
N CYS A 36 -25.90 -51.62 27.14
CA CYS A 36 -25.13 -52.40 28.14
C CYS A 36 -25.65 -52.14 29.56
N GLY A 37 -25.87 -50.89 29.94
CA GLY A 37 -26.39 -50.54 31.24
C GLY A 37 -27.80 -51.08 31.47
N PHE A 38 -28.65 -51.07 30.45
CA PHE A 38 -29.99 -51.65 30.50
C PHE A 38 -29.95 -53.19 30.68
N ALA A 39 -29.04 -53.89 29.97
CA ALA A 39 -28.85 -55.31 30.12
C ALA A 39 -28.38 -55.70 31.53
N PHE A 40 -27.47 -54.93 32.14
CA PHE A 40 -27.03 -55.16 33.53
C PHE A 40 -28.15 -54.87 34.55
N TRP A 41 -28.94 -53.84 34.28
CA TRP A 41 -30.13 -53.58 35.14
C TRP A 41 -31.16 -54.73 35.06
N LEU A 42 -31.45 -55.23 33.88
CA LEU A 42 -32.37 -56.37 33.71
C LEU A 42 -31.87 -57.66 34.36
N SER A 43 -30.55 -57.87 34.37
CA SER A 43 -29.97 -59.04 35.03
C SER A 43 -29.88 -58.91 36.55
N GLY A 44 -30.35 -57.76 37.12
CA GLY A 44 -30.31 -57.53 38.56
C GLY A 44 -28.94 -57.22 39.10
N SER A 45 -27.92 -57.05 38.21
CA SER A 45 -26.53 -56.78 38.58
C SER A 45 -26.27 -55.26 38.80
N LEU A 46 -27.18 -54.38 38.39
CA LEU A 46 -27.09 -52.93 38.51
C LEU A 46 -28.42 -52.36 39.03
N GLU A 47 -28.35 -51.51 40.06
CA GLU A 47 -29.51 -50.76 40.52
C GLU A 47 -29.93 -49.67 39.57
N LEU A 48 -31.21 -49.34 39.46
CA LEU A 48 -31.74 -48.31 38.56
C LEU A 48 -31.12 -46.93 38.81
N SER A 49 -30.92 -46.57 40.08
CA SER A 49 -30.28 -45.32 40.50
C SER A 49 -28.87 -45.18 39.97
N THR A 50 -28.10 -46.25 40.03
CA THR A 50 -26.72 -46.32 39.53
C THR A 50 -26.69 -46.26 38.01
N PHE A 51 -27.60 -46.97 37.31
CA PHE A 51 -27.73 -46.91 35.86
C PHE A 51 -28.04 -45.49 35.38
N LEU A 52 -29.02 -44.82 35.97
CA LEU A 52 -29.36 -43.44 35.63
C LEU A 52 -28.19 -42.48 35.88
N SER A 53 -27.46 -42.67 36.97
CA SER A 53 -26.27 -41.88 37.28
C SER A 53 -25.17 -42.04 36.22
N ILE A 54 -24.91 -43.28 35.77
CA ILE A 54 -23.92 -43.55 34.70
C ILE A 54 -24.31 -42.86 33.40
N VAL A 55 -25.62 -42.91 33.04
CA VAL A 55 -26.12 -42.24 31.83
C VAL A 55 -25.92 -40.73 31.92
N ILE A 56 -26.30 -40.12 33.06
CA ILE A 56 -26.15 -38.67 33.27
C ILE A 56 -24.66 -38.25 33.22
N PHE A 57 -23.78 -38.99 33.92
CA PHE A 57 -22.34 -38.70 33.90
C PHE A 57 -21.73 -38.88 32.49
N SER A 58 -22.14 -39.92 31.77
CA SER A 58 -21.66 -40.18 30.42
C SER A 58 -22.01 -39.03 29.46
N LEU A 59 -23.23 -38.49 29.56
CA LEU A 59 -23.65 -37.32 28.80
C LEU A 59 -22.91 -36.05 29.23
N GLY A 60 -22.68 -35.88 30.53
CA GLY A 60 -21.99 -34.73 31.09
C GLY A 60 -20.49 -34.63 30.75
N LEU A 61 -19.82 -35.77 30.50
CA LEU A 61 -18.40 -35.83 30.18
C LEU A 61 -18.06 -35.40 28.73
N VAL A 62 -18.99 -35.59 27.82
CA VAL A 62 -18.71 -35.34 26.39
C VAL A 62 -18.47 -33.87 26.11
N GLY A 63 -19.22 -32.94 26.69
CA GLY A 63 -19.05 -31.51 26.51
C GLY A 63 -17.65 -31.01 26.90
N PRO A 64 -17.18 -31.28 28.13
CA PRO A 64 -15.83 -30.90 28.55
C PRO A 64 -14.71 -31.50 27.67
N ILE A 65 -14.88 -32.73 27.21
CA ILE A 65 -13.89 -33.39 26.32
C ILE A 65 -13.81 -32.64 24.98
N ILE A 66 -14.95 -32.34 24.36
CA ILE A 66 -15.01 -31.55 23.11
C ILE A 66 -14.42 -30.16 23.34
N ALA A 67 -14.78 -29.49 24.43
CA ALA A 67 -14.25 -28.19 24.79
C ALA A 67 -12.72 -28.20 24.94
N ALA A 68 -12.13 -29.23 25.54
CA ALA A 68 -10.70 -29.40 25.67
C ALA A 68 -9.99 -29.53 24.30
N PHE A 69 -10.59 -30.21 23.35
CA PHE A 69 -10.02 -30.32 21.99
C PHE A 69 -10.13 -28.99 21.20
N THR A 70 -11.29 -28.32 21.24
CA THR A 70 -11.46 -27.01 20.59
C THR A 70 -10.53 -25.97 21.19
N PHE A 71 -10.28 -26.01 22.48
CA PHE A 71 -9.32 -25.10 23.14
C PHE A 71 -7.88 -25.30 22.64
N THR A 72 -7.52 -26.54 22.30
CA THR A 72 -6.19 -26.80 21.70
C THR A 72 -6.06 -26.18 20.31
N ASP A 73 -7.12 -26.23 19.50
CA ASP A 73 -7.14 -25.57 18.18
C ASP A 73 -7.08 -24.03 18.32
N ASP A 74 -7.81 -23.46 19.27
CA ASP A 74 -7.78 -22.03 19.57
C ASP A 74 -6.37 -21.57 20.02
N LEU A 75 -5.67 -22.39 20.82
CA LEU A 75 -4.28 -22.10 21.21
C LEU A 75 -3.32 -22.13 20.00
N ALA A 76 -3.51 -23.04 19.06
CA ALA A 76 -2.70 -23.08 17.85
C ALA A 76 -2.90 -21.84 16.98
N VAL A 77 -4.14 -21.38 16.80
CA VAL A 77 -4.47 -20.13 16.09
C VAL A 77 -3.89 -18.90 16.81
N LEU A 78 -3.97 -18.86 18.14
CA LEU A 78 -3.33 -17.80 18.92
C LEU A 78 -1.81 -17.80 18.73
N GLY A 79 -1.16 -18.96 18.68
CA GLY A 79 0.26 -19.09 18.44
C GLY A 79 0.67 -18.48 17.10
N THR A 80 -0.05 -18.79 16.01
CA THR A 80 0.24 -18.22 14.68
C THR A 80 0.00 -16.71 14.64
N ASN A 81 -1.08 -16.22 15.23
CA ASN A 81 -1.36 -14.78 15.29
C ASN A 81 -0.30 -14.01 16.09
N VAL A 82 0.18 -14.57 17.21
CA VAL A 82 1.26 -13.98 18.00
C VAL A 82 2.56 -13.96 17.22
N GLU A 83 2.85 -15.01 16.47
CA GLU A 83 4.05 -15.06 15.61
C GLU A 83 3.99 -14.02 14.49
N GLU A 84 2.86 -13.89 13.79
CA GLU A 84 2.66 -12.84 12.77
C GLU A 84 2.79 -11.43 13.34
N ILE A 85 2.18 -11.17 14.50
CA ILE A 85 2.30 -9.88 15.19
C ILE A 85 3.76 -9.64 15.61
N SER A 86 4.44 -10.66 16.14
CA SER A 86 5.85 -10.56 16.53
C SER A 86 6.75 -10.27 15.34
N GLN A 87 6.51 -10.88 14.18
CA GLN A 87 7.25 -10.60 12.96
C GLN A 87 7.06 -9.14 12.53
N LEU A 88 5.82 -8.62 12.58
CA LEU A 88 5.53 -7.22 12.27
C LEU A 88 6.20 -6.24 13.25
N LEU A 89 6.19 -6.55 14.53
CA LEU A 89 6.81 -5.70 15.57
C LEU A 89 8.35 -5.75 15.55
N ASN A 90 8.93 -6.81 15.02
CA ASN A 90 10.38 -6.98 14.90
C ASN A 90 10.94 -6.60 13.53
N VAL A 91 10.14 -5.99 12.65
CA VAL A 91 10.65 -5.41 11.41
C VAL A 91 11.65 -4.31 11.77
N GLU A 92 12.86 -4.41 11.23
CA GLU A 92 13.86 -3.36 11.41
C GLU A 92 13.37 -2.05 10.82
N GLU A 93 13.31 -1.02 11.64
CA GLU A 93 13.01 0.34 11.18
C GLU A 93 14.17 0.88 10.35
N LEU A 94 13.88 1.75 9.39
CA LEU A 94 14.92 2.47 8.64
C LEU A 94 15.74 3.30 9.62
N SER A 95 17.05 3.01 9.70
CA SER A 95 17.95 3.64 10.64
C SER A 95 18.47 4.97 10.07
N HIS A 96 17.69 6.03 10.24
CA HIS A 96 18.06 7.39 9.86
C HIS A 96 18.53 8.21 11.05
N LYS A 97 19.42 9.18 10.81
CA LYS A 97 19.85 10.13 11.85
C LYS A 97 18.69 11.08 12.17
N GLU A 98 18.55 11.43 13.44
CA GLU A 98 17.53 12.40 13.90
C GLU A 98 18.01 13.86 13.89
N THR A 99 19.28 14.09 13.55
CA THR A 99 19.85 15.45 13.55
C THR A 99 19.38 16.23 12.33
N PRO A 100 18.68 17.37 12.51
CA PRO A 100 18.26 18.22 11.42
C PRO A 100 19.44 18.70 10.56
N ILE A 101 19.26 18.68 9.24
CA ILE A 101 20.26 19.11 8.26
C ILE A 101 19.69 20.27 7.45
N LYS A 102 20.42 21.36 7.36
CA LYS A 102 20.06 22.46 6.48
C LYS A 102 20.59 22.19 5.08
N LEU A 103 19.71 21.96 4.13
CA LEU A 103 20.06 21.79 2.73
C LEU A 103 20.49 23.12 2.11
N GLU A 104 21.55 23.10 1.31
CA GLU A 104 22.00 24.26 0.55
C GLU A 104 21.31 24.34 -0.81
N ASP A 105 20.98 23.17 -1.40
CA ASP A 105 20.26 23.05 -2.66
C ASP A 105 19.34 21.82 -2.64
N THR A 106 18.71 21.47 -3.77
CA THR A 106 17.82 20.33 -3.94
C THR A 106 18.30 19.34 -4.99
N GLY A 107 19.59 19.39 -5.33
CA GLY A 107 20.21 18.45 -6.26
C GLY A 107 20.19 17.02 -5.70
N ILE A 108 19.86 16.05 -6.56
CA ILE A 108 19.81 14.65 -6.20
C ILE A 108 20.88 13.89 -6.97
N SER A 109 21.66 13.05 -6.29
CA SER A 109 22.66 12.21 -6.93
C SER A 109 22.56 10.77 -6.42
N LEU A 110 22.47 9.83 -7.36
CA LEU A 110 22.59 8.40 -7.13
C LEU A 110 23.99 7.98 -7.59
N ARG A 111 24.71 7.24 -6.75
CA ARG A 111 26.06 6.74 -7.05
C ARG A 111 26.12 5.25 -6.81
N SER A 112 26.33 4.49 -7.89
CA SER A 112 26.44 3.02 -7.89
C SER A 112 25.33 2.35 -7.07
N VAL A 113 24.09 2.82 -7.23
CA VAL A 113 22.95 2.34 -6.45
C VAL A 113 22.49 0.99 -6.96
N SER A 114 22.54 -0.01 -6.07
CA SER A 114 21.88 -1.31 -6.24
C SER A 114 20.83 -1.50 -5.17
N PHE A 115 19.72 -2.16 -5.52
CA PHE A 115 18.60 -2.35 -4.61
C PHE A 115 17.85 -3.65 -4.85
N SER A 116 17.46 -4.28 -3.74
CA SER A 116 16.57 -5.45 -3.69
C SER A 116 15.50 -5.25 -2.61
N TYR A 117 14.25 -5.64 -2.90
CA TYR A 117 13.15 -5.59 -1.92
C TYR A 117 13.20 -6.76 -0.93
N ASP A 118 13.71 -7.91 -1.35
CA ASP A 118 13.71 -9.17 -0.61
C ASP A 118 15.13 -9.61 -0.18
N GLY A 119 16.14 -8.81 -0.48
CA GLY A 119 17.55 -9.11 -0.22
C GLY A 119 18.17 -10.17 -1.15
N THR A 120 17.39 -10.76 -2.06
CA THR A 120 17.83 -11.85 -2.94
C THR A 120 17.82 -11.48 -4.42
N THR A 121 16.78 -10.78 -4.86
CA THR A 121 16.57 -10.40 -6.26
C THR A 121 16.86 -8.91 -6.43
N GLU A 122 17.97 -8.58 -7.09
CA GLU A 122 18.27 -7.17 -7.39
C GLU A 122 17.33 -6.62 -8.46
N VAL A 123 16.70 -5.49 -8.14
CA VAL A 123 15.82 -4.73 -9.05
C VAL A 123 16.58 -3.59 -9.72
N LEU A 124 17.57 -3.02 -9.03
CA LEU A 124 18.47 -1.99 -9.57
C LEU A 124 19.91 -2.46 -9.45
N HIS A 125 20.71 -2.25 -10.52
CA HIS A 125 22.10 -2.64 -10.61
C HIS A 125 22.95 -1.43 -10.99
N ASP A 126 23.85 -1.01 -10.11
CA ASP A 126 24.85 0.07 -10.34
C ASP A 126 24.27 1.33 -11.02
N VAL A 127 23.12 1.82 -10.52
CA VAL A 127 22.45 2.98 -11.10
C VAL A 127 23.20 4.25 -10.70
N ASN A 128 23.56 5.04 -11.73
CA ASN A 128 24.20 6.34 -11.57
C ASN A 128 23.30 7.40 -12.23
N LEU A 129 22.89 8.42 -11.48
CA LEU A 129 21.98 9.47 -11.94
C LEU A 129 22.30 10.77 -11.20
N ALA A 130 22.31 11.89 -11.91
CA ALA A 130 22.36 13.22 -11.31
C ALA A 130 21.18 14.05 -11.79
N ILE A 131 20.46 14.65 -10.85
CA ILE A 131 19.31 15.54 -11.07
C ILE A 131 19.70 16.91 -10.51
N HIS A 132 19.76 17.90 -11.36
CA HIS A 132 20.15 19.25 -10.95
C HIS A 132 18.96 20.03 -10.38
N PRO A 133 19.20 20.93 -9.42
CA PRO A 133 18.16 21.81 -8.89
C PRO A 133 17.45 22.60 -9.99
N GLY A 134 16.15 22.71 -9.92
CA GLY A 134 15.34 23.48 -10.88
C GLY A 134 15.26 22.88 -12.28
N THR A 135 15.59 21.59 -12.45
CA THR A 135 15.43 20.88 -13.72
C THR A 135 14.32 19.83 -13.64
N MET A 136 13.68 19.56 -14.78
CA MET A 136 12.78 18.43 -14.93
C MET A 136 13.53 17.25 -15.52
N THR A 137 13.47 16.09 -14.86
CA THR A 137 14.09 14.84 -15.30
C THR A 137 13.03 13.78 -15.54
N ALA A 138 13.01 13.19 -16.74
CA ALA A 138 12.11 12.10 -17.06
C ALA A 138 12.85 10.75 -17.06
N LEU A 139 12.36 9.80 -16.26
CA LEU A 139 12.81 8.41 -16.28
C LEU A 139 12.00 7.62 -17.31
N VAL A 140 12.62 7.18 -18.39
CA VAL A 140 11.98 6.48 -19.50
C VAL A 140 12.53 5.05 -19.62
N GLY A 141 11.64 4.07 -19.79
CA GLY A 141 12.03 2.68 -19.96
C GLY A 141 10.81 1.74 -19.96
N PRO A 142 11.00 0.45 -20.30
CA PRO A 142 9.92 -0.54 -20.30
C PRO A 142 9.34 -0.76 -18.89
N SER A 143 8.14 -1.35 -18.82
CA SER A 143 7.56 -1.77 -17.53
C SER A 143 8.52 -2.75 -16.83
N GLY A 144 8.68 -2.62 -15.52
CA GLY A 144 9.60 -3.43 -14.73
C GLY A 144 11.07 -2.99 -14.78
N SER A 145 11.44 -1.89 -15.46
CA SER A 145 12.83 -1.39 -15.52
C SER A 145 13.32 -0.66 -14.25
N GLY A 146 12.56 -0.68 -13.17
CA GLY A 146 12.97 -0.08 -11.89
C GLY A 146 12.69 1.42 -11.71
N LYS A 147 11.97 2.09 -12.64
CA LYS A 147 11.67 3.53 -12.55
C LYS A 147 10.98 3.94 -11.24
N SER A 148 9.89 3.28 -10.91
CA SER A 148 9.17 3.52 -9.65
C SER A 148 10.00 3.14 -8.43
N THR A 149 10.93 2.18 -8.56
CA THR A 149 11.87 1.83 -7.49
C THR A 149 12.86 2.98 -7.27
N VAL A 150 13.44 3.55 -8.32
CA VAL A 150 14.30 4.75 -8.22
C VAL A 150 13.54 5.90 -7.56
N ALA A 151 12.30 6.16 -7.99
CA ALA A 151 11.45 7.20 -7.42
C ALA A 151 11.19 6.99 -5.91
N LYS A 152 10.89 5.76 -5.49
CA LYS A 152 10.65 5.39 -4.08
C LYS A 152 11.92 5.51 -3.23
N LEU A 153 13.08 5.15 -3.78
CA LEU A 153 14.36 5.30 -3.09
C LEU A 153 14.71 6.78 -2.88
N ILE A 154 14.51 7.62 -3.89
CA ILE A 154 14.70 9.08 -3.77
C ILE A 154 13.73 9.65 -2.72
N ALA A 155 12.48 9.16 -2.66
CA ALA A 155 11.49 9.59 -1.68
C ALA A 155 11.77 9.08 -0.24
N GLY A 156 12.82 8.27 -0.03
CA GLY A 156 13.19 7.75 1.28
C GLY A 156 12.26 6.66 1.81
N TYR A 157 11.50 5.99 0.94
CA TYR A 157 10.62 4.88 1.37
C TYR A 157 11.40 3.59 1.65
N TRP A 158 12.61 3.48 1.12
CA TRP A 158 13.53 2.35 1.27
C TRP A 158 14.96 2.84 1.26
N ASP A 159 15.83 2.18 1.99
CA ASP A 159 17.26 2.38 1.91
C ASP A 159 17.87 1.55 0.78
N VAL A 160 18.96 2.05 0.18
CA VAL A 160 19.69 1.31 -0.85
C VAL A 160 20.40 0.10 -0.25
N THR A 161 20.47 -0.99 -1.03
CA THR A 161 21.26 -2.18 -0.63
C THR A 161 22.77 -1.88 -0.73
N SER A 162 23.20 -1.14 -1.75
CA SER A 162 24.57 -0.64 -1.90
C SER A 162 24.59 0.65 -2.69
N GLY A 163 25.70 1.40 -2.61
CA GLY A 163 25.82 2.74 -3.18
C GLY A 163 25.29 3.81 -2.25
N SER A 164 25.01 5.00 -2.77
CA SER A 164 24.48 6.12 -1.99
C SER A 164 23.53 6.99 -2.80
N ILE A 165 22.55 7.59 -2.10
CA ILE A 165 21.68 8.63 -2.64
C ILE A 165 21.87 9.88 -1.80
N THR A 166 22.10 11.01 -2.46
CA THR A 166 22.26 12.30 -1.79
C THR A 166 21.19 13.28 -2.25
N LEU A 167 20.71 14.12 -1.32
CA LEU A 167 19.86 15.27 -1.55
C LEU A 167 20.56 16.51 -1.01
N GLY A 168 20.78 17.53 -1.84
CA GLY A 168 21.53 18.73 -1.45
C GLY A 168 22.93 18.44 -0.93
N GLY A 169 23.59 17.39 -1.45
CA GLY A 169 24.92 16.96 -1.04
C GLY A 169 24.98 16.07 0.22
N HIS A 170 23.86 15.86 0.92
CA HIS A 170 23.77 15.02 2.12
C HIS A 170 23.20 13.64 1.78
N GLU A 171 23.76 12.58 2.34
CA GLU A 171 23.21 11.23 2.16
C GLU A 171 21.83 11.12 2.81
N LEU A 172 20.85 10.52 2.09
CA LEU A 172 19.49 10.38 2.58
C LEU A 172 19.45 9.66 3.93
N LYS A 173 20.21 8.59 4.10
CA LYS A 173 20.27 7.84 5.37
C LYS A 173 20.85 8.64 6.55
N ASP A 174 21.54 9.76 6.29
CA ASP A 174 22.04 10.67 7.29
C ASP A 174 21.04 11.78 7.65
N MET A 175 19.90 11.84 6.96
CA MET A 175 18.84 12.82 7.15
C MET A 175 17.67 12.19 7.94
N PRO A 176 16.97 12.97 8.79
CA PRO A 176 15.69 12.54 9.35
C PRO A 176 14.66 12.24 8.25
N LEU A 177 13.89 11.15 8.39
CA LEU A 177 12.82 10.82 7.44
C LEU A 177 11.78 11.94 7.32
N SER A 178 11.51 12.66 8.40
CA SER A 178 10.62 13.83 8.39
C SER A 178 11.13 14.93 7.48
N GLU A 179 12.44 15.22 7.49
CA GLU A 179 13.04 16.22 6.61
C GLU A 179 13.01 15.79 5.14
N ILE A 180 13.35 14.52 4.85
CA ILE A 180 13.22 13.97 3.50
C ILE A 180 11.77 14.11 3.03
N ALA A 181 10.82 13.74 3.90
CA ALA A 181 9.41 13.88 3.60
C ALA A 181 8.99 15.34 3.36
N ASP A 182 9.54 16.31 4.07
CA ASP A 182 9.24 17.75 3.86
C ASP A 182 9.80 18.28 2.53
N GLN A 183 10.94 17.75 2.10
CA GLN A 183 11.60 18.17 0.84
C GLN A 183 10.98 17.56 -0.41
N ILE A 184 10.24 16.45 -0.30
CA ILE A 184 9.78 15.69 -1.46
C ILE A 184 8.26 15.51 -1.43
N SER A 185 7.58 15.94 -2.49
CA SER A 185 6.19 15.57 -2.79
C SER A 185 6.17 14.39 -3.75
N TYR A 186 5.50 13.30 -3.35
CA TYR A 186 5.38 12.10 -4.16
C TYR A 186 3.93 11.85 -4.58
N VAL A 187 3.68 11.85 -5.88
CA VAL A 187 2.39 11.48 -6.48
C VAL A 187 2.51 10.07 -7.02
N SER A 188 1.90 9.10 -6.34
CA SER A 188 1.96 7.69 -6.70
C SER A 188 0.97 7.33 -7.82
N GLN A 189 1.23 6.22 -8.49
CA GLN A 189 0.33 5.64 -9.49
C GLN A 189 -1.05 5.29 -8.91
N ASP A 190 -1.09 4.77 -7.68
CA ASP A 190 -2.33 4.29 -7.04
C ASP A 190 -3.28 5.41 -6.58
N ASN A 191 -2.80 6.65 -6.48
CA ASN A 191 -3.58 7.83 -6.10
C ASN A 191 -4.53 7.58 -4.91
N TYR A 192 -4.00 7.01 -3.83
CA TYR A 192 -4.79 6.60 -2.67
C TYR A 192 -5.45 7.81 -1.97
N LEU A 193 -6.75 7.69 -1.71
CA LEU A 193 -7.51 8.63 -0.89
C LEU A 193 -8.02 7.94 0.38
N PHE A 194 -7.92 8.66 1.49
CA PHE A 194 -8.44 8.20 2.77
C PHE A 194 -9.94 8.40 2.86
N ASN A 195 -10.62 7.57 3.64
CA ASN A 195 -12.05 7.69 3.90
C ASN A 195 -12.37 8.93 4.76
N ARG A 196 -12.18 10.09 4.15
CA ARG A 196 -12.40 11.44 4.70
C ARG A 196 -13.00 12.33 3.62
N SER A 197 -13.34 13.57 3.95
CA SER A 197 -13.77 14.53 2.95
C SER A 197 -12.67 14.84 1.92
N ILE A 198 -13.04 15.31 0.75
CA ILE A 198 -12.09 15.75 -0.29
C ILE A 198 -11.19 16.86 0.28
N ARG A 199 -11.77 17.83 1.00
CA ARG A 199 -11.06 18.90 1.70
C ARG A 199 -9.94 18.35 2.58
N GLU A 200 -10.25 17.39 3.44
CA GLU A 200 -9.27 16.77 4.32
C GLU A 200 -8.22 15.94 3.58
N ASN A 201 -8.60 15.29 2.49
CA ASN A 201 -7.65 14.57 1.64
C ASN A 201 -6.62 15.53 1.01
N ILE A 202 -7.02 16.70 0.54
CA ILE A 202 -6.11 17.71 0.00
C ILE A 202 -5.25 18.29 1.13
N ARG A 203 -5.89 18.64 2.29
CA ARG A 203 -5.19 19.22 3.45
C ARG A 203 -4.08 18.35 4.02
N MET A 204 -4.08 17.04 3.75
CA MET A 204 -2.97 16.15 4.13
C MET A 204 -1.61 16.61 3.56
N GLY A 205 -1.59 17.35 2.46
CA GLY A 205 -0.36 17.94 1.91
C GLY A 205 0.28 18.95 2.88
N ARG A 206 -0.54 19.72 3.61
CA ARG A 206 -0.12 20.67 4.64
C ARG A 206 -1.24 20.79 5.68
N PRO A 207 -1.15 20.07 6.82
CA PRO A 207 -2.22 20.02 7.82
C PRO A 207 -2.63 21.39 8.41
N SER A 208 -1.73 22.36 8.41
CA SER A 208 -1.99 23.73 8.89
C SER A 208 -2.67 24.64 7.85
N ALA A 209 -2.94 24.15 6.64
CA ALA A 209 -3.51 24.94 5.57
C ALA A 209 -4.96 25.34 5.87
N THR A 210 -5.30 26.58 5.54
CA THR A 210 -6.66 27.12 5.60
C THR A 210 -7.53 26.52 4.48
N ASP A 211 -8.85 26.63 4.61
CA ASP A 211 -9.78 26.20 3.57
C ASP A 211 -9.53 26.92 2.24
N ALA A 212 -9.22 28.20 2.28
CA ALA A 212 -8.90 28.97 1.08
C ALA A 212 -7.67 28.47 0.35
N GLU A 213 -6.61 28.07 1.07
CA GLU A 213 -5.40 27.49 0.47
C GLU A 213 -5.69 26.11 -0.13
N VAL A 214 -6.54 25.31 0.52
CA VAL A 214 -6.99 24.02 -0.01
C VAL A 214 -7.78 24.20 -1.31
N GLU A 215 -8.71 25.14 -1.35
CA GLU A 215 -9.49 25.46 -2.54
C GLU A 215 -8.63 26.04 -3.67
N GLN A 216 -7.64 26.87 -3.35
CA GLN A 216 -6.67 27.37 -4.32
C GLN A 216 -5.83 26.22 -4.93
N ALA A 217 -5.35 25.27 -4.14
CA ALA A 217 -4.63 24.12 -4.63
C ALA A 217 -5.51 23.23 -5.52
N ALA A 218 -6.79 23.09 -5.17
CA ALA A 218 -7.77 22.37 -5.97
C ALA A 218 -8.05 23.06 -7.31
N GLU A 219 -8.14 24.38 -7.33
CA GLU A 219 -8.30 25.16 -8.57
C GLU A 219 -7.08 24.98 -9.48
N GLN A 220 -5.87 25.12 -8.94
CA GLN A 220 -4.62 24.95 -9.68
C GLN A 220 -4.44 23.56 -10.27
N SER A 221 -4.92 22.52 -9.57
CA SER A 221 -4.87 21.12 -10.06
C SER A 221 -6.02 20.76 -11.00
N GLY A 222 -6.96 21.69 -11.27
CA GLY A 222 -8.13 21.44 -12.12
C GLY A 222 -9.18 20.55 -11.46
N CYS A 223 -9.18 20.39 -10.13
CA CYS A 223 -10.20 19.57 -9.46
C CYS A 223 -11.35 20.36 -8.84
N ASP A 224 -11.27 21.70 -8.71
CA ASP A 224 -12.30 22.54 -8.10
C ASP A 224 -13.66 22.41 -8.80
N ALA A 225 -13.68 22.41 -10.13
CA ALA A 225 -14.92 22.37 -10.91
C ALA A 225 -15.74 21.10 -10.64
N PHE A 226 -15.11 19.92 -10.66
CA PHE A 226 -15.84 18.68 -10.38
C PHE A 226 -16.21 18.58 -8.89
N ILE A 227 -15.36 19.04 -7.98
CA ILE A 227 -15.65 19.04 -6.54
C ILE A 227 -16.90 19.86 -6.23
N ARG A 228 -17.01 21.07 -6.78
CA ARG A 228 -18.19 21.93 -6.61
C ARG A 228 -19.45 21.37 -7.27
N GLY A 229 -19.31 20.46 -8.23
CA GLY A 229 -20.42 19.73 -8.85
C GLY A 229 -20.96 18.56 -8.02
N LEU A 230 -20.30 18.16 -6.95
CA LEU A 230 -20.77 17.12 -6.04
C LEU A 230 -21.79 17.67 -5.04
N ASP A 231 -22.74 16.84 -4.60
CA ASP A 231 -23.83 17.23 -3.68
C ASP A 231 -23.34 17.93 -2.41
N ASN A 232 -22.21 17.49 -1.83
CA ASN A 232 -21.61 18.09 -0.64
C ASN A 232 -20.31 18.85 -0.94
N GLY A 233 -19.98 19.11 -2.21
CA GLY A 233 -18.78 19.82 -2.61
C GLY A 233 -17.51 19.27 -1.96
N TYR A 234 -16.69 20.13 -1.36
CA TYR A 234 -15.45 19.77 -0.67
C TYR A 234 -15.65 18.86 0.56
N ASP A 235 -16.84 18.84 1.15
CA ASP A 235 -17.15 18.03 2.32
C ASP A 235 -17.65 16.61 1.94
N THR A 236 -17.66 16.29 0.65
CA THR A 236 -17.98 14.96 0.14
C THR A 236 -16.96 13.95 0.67
N VAL A 237 -17.43 12.92 1.38
CA VAL A 237 -16.62 11.82 1.87
C VAL A 237 -16.42 10.81 0.75
N VAL A 238 -15.16 10.53 0.41
CA VAL A 238 -14.80 9.75 -0.80
C VAL A 238 -14.93 8.22 -0.64
N GLY A 239 -15.34 7.73 0.53
CA GLY A 239 -15.41 6.29 0.81
C GLY A 239 -14.04 5.64 0.96
N SER A 240 -14.01 4.32 1.17
CA SER A 240 -12.73 3.61 1.23
C SER A 240 -12.06 3.64 -0.14
N THR A 241 -10.80 4.05 -0.19
CA THR A 241 -9.97 4.16 -1.41
C THR A 241 -10.49 5.09 -2.51
N GLY A 242 -11.46 5.99 -2.19
CA GLY A 242 -12.04 6.91 -3.19
C GLY A 242 -12.97 6.22 -4.19
N SER A 243 -13.73 5.20 -3.76
CA SER A 243 -14.57 4.35 -4.61
C SER A 243 -15.65 5.08 -5.42
N HIS A 244 -15.98 6.32 -5.06
CA HIS A 244 -16.98 7.15 -5.77
C HIS A 244 -16.38 8.11 -6.81
N LEU A 245 -15.05 8.12 -6.97
CA LEU A 245 -14.34 9.00 -7.89
C LEU A 245 -13.68 8.19 -9.01
N SER A 246 -13.64 8.79 -10.21
CA SER A 246 -12.87 8.25 -11.34
C SER A 246 -11.36 8.24 -11.06
N GLY A 247 -10.59 7.51 -11.84
CA GLY A 247 -9.12 7.48 -11.73
C GLY A 247 -8.50 8.88 -11.89
N GLY A 248 -8.96 9.65 -12.87
CA GLY A 248 -8.49 11.01 -13.13
C GLY A 248 -8.83 12.00 -12.01
N GLU A 249 -10.02 11.90 -11.40
CA GLU A 249 -10.42 12.73 -10.26
C GLU A 249 -9.55 12.46 -9.03
N ARG A 250 -9.32 11.18 -8.71
CA ARG A 250 -8.39 10.81 -7.62
C ARG A 250 -6.99 11.36 -7.86
N GLN A 251 -6.53 11.29 -9.09
CA GLN A 251 -5.21 11.78 -9.47
C GLN A 251 -5.09 13.29 -9.32
N ARG A 252 -6.08 14.07 -9.79
CA ARG A 252 -6.10 15.53 -9.61
C ARG A 252 -6.12 15.92 -8.13
N ILE A 253 -6.83 15.17 -7.28
CA ILE A 253 -6.78 15.38 -5.81
C ILE A 253 -5.38 15.10 -5.25
N ALA A 254 -4.70 14.04 -5.72
CA ALA A 254 -3.33 13.74 -5.31
C ALA A 254 -2.34 14.84 -5.76
N ILE A 255 -2.54 15.42 -6.94
CA ILE A 255 -1.77 16.58 -7.44
C ILE A 255 -2.08 17.82 -6.59
N ALA A 256 -3.34 18.11 -6.26
CA ALA A 256 -3.71 19.20 -5.35
C ALA A 256 -3.01 19.06 -3.99
N ARG A 257 -2.93 17.85 -3.46
CA ARG A 257 -2.19 17.53 -2.23
C ARG A 257 -0.71 17.87 -2.36
N ALA A 258 -0.08 17.52 -3.49
CA ALA A 258 1.32 17.83 -3.77
C ALA A 258 1.57 19.33 -3.93
N MET A 259 0.65 20.05 -4.62
CA MET A 259 0.70 21.52 -4.76
C MET A 259 0.58 22.21 -3.42
N LEU A 260 -0.39 21.82 -2.58
CA LEU A 260 -0.58 22.38 -1.25
C LEU A 260 0.62 22.18 -0.34
N LYS A 261 1.32 21.05 -0.48
CA LYS A 261 2.57 20.76 0.24
C LYS A 261 3.68 21.72 -0.18
N ASN A 262 3.76 22.06 -1.45
CA ASN A 262 4.74 22.98 -2.03
C ASN A 262 6.20 22.56 -1.72
N ALA A 263 6.50 21.26 -1.83
CA ALA A 263 7.85 20.75 -1.61
C ALA A 263 8.78 21.12 -2.78
N PRO A 264 10.09 21.36 -2.51
CA PRO A 264 11.05 21.75 -3.54
C PRO A 264 11.29 20.68 -4.61
N VAL A 265 11.08 19.41 -4.28
CA VAL A 265 11.20 18.27 -5.20
C VAL A 265 9.83 17.64 -5.38
N VAL A 266 9.42 17.43 -6.63
CA VAL A 266 8.17 16.75 -6.97
C VAL A 266 8.49 15.50 -7.78
N ILE A 267 7.99 14.35 -7.31
CA ILE A 267 8.11 13.06 -7.99
C ILE A 267 6.73 12.65 -8.48
N LEU A 268 6.61 12.39 -9.79
CA LEU A 268 5.38 11.92 -10.43
C LEU A 268 5.62 10.50 -10.96
N ASP A 269 4.99 9.50 -10.34
CA ASP A 269 5.12 8.09 -10.75
C ASP A 269 3.91 7.69 -11.59
N GLU A 270 4.11 7.52 -12.91
CA GLU A 270 3.09 7.17 -13.90
C GLU A 270 1.80 8.02 -13.83
N ALA A 271 1.96 9.31 -13.58
CA ALA A 271 0.85 10.25 -13.38
C ALA A 271 -0.14 10.37 -14.58
N THR A 272 0.12 9.73 -15.70
CA THR A 272 -0.72 9.83 -16.91
C THR A 272 -1.27 8.49 -17.42
N SER A 273 -0.97 7.36 -16.76
CA SER A 273 -1.25 6.01 -17.30
C SER A 273 -2.72 5.59 -17.24
N SER A 274 -3.55 6.24 -16.42
CA SER A 274 -4.95 5.86 -16.15
C SER A 274 -5.97 6.95 -16.47
N VAL A 275 -5.59 7.96 -17.26
CA VAL A 275 -6.48 9.10 -17.55
C VAL A 275 -7.18 8.90 -18.91
N ASP A 276 -8.50 9.10 -18.90
CA ASP A 276 -9.31 9.15 -20.12
C ASP A 276 -8.79 10.27 -21.03
N PRO A 277 -8.69 10.07 -22.36
CA PRO A 277 -8.17 11.07 -23.29
C PRO A 277 -8.80 12.47 -23.16
N GLU A 278 -10.07 12.54 -22.76
CA GLU A 278 -10.78 13.82 -22.55
C GLU A 278 -10.28 14.62 -21.32
N ASN A 279 -9.68 13.94 -20.33
CA ASN A 279 -9.13 14.56 -19.12
C ASN A 279 -7.60 14.74 -19.15
N GLU A 280 -6.94 14.25 -20.22
CA GLU A 280 -5.47 14.30 -20.36
C GLU A 280 -4.97 15.76 -20.41
N ASP A 281 -5.72 16.65 -21.07
CA ASP A 281 -5.34 18.07 -21.18
C ASP A 281 -5.42 18.83 -19.85
N GLU A 282 -6.42 18.52 -18.99
CA GLU A 282 -6.53 19.14 -17.65
C GLU A 282 -5.44 18.64 -16.72
N LEU A 283 -5.12 17.35 -16.80
CA LEU A 283 -4.03 16.75 -16.03
C LEU A 283 -2.67 17.31 -16.49
N GLN A 284 -2.48 17.47 -17.81
CA GLN A 284 -1.27 18.06 -18.35
C GLN A 284 -1.07 19.49 -17.84
N ARG A 285 -2.12 20.32 -17.79
CA ARG A 285 -2.07 21.68 -17.21
C ARG A 285 -1.73 21.64 -15.73
N ALA A 286 -2.27 20.69 -14.96
CA ALA A 286 -1.94 20.54 -13.55
C ALA A 286 -0.48 20.15 -13.34
N ILE A 287 0.07 19.25 -14.17
CA ILE A 287 1.50 18.88 -14.15
C ILE A 287 2.36 20.08 -14.56
N GLU A 288 1.97 20.83 -15.58
CA GLU A 288 2.64 22.06 -16.01
C GLU A 288 2.63 23.12 -14.93
N ALA A 289 1.51 23.31 -14.21
CA ALA A 289 1.42 24.23 -13.09
C ALA A 289 2.36 23.85 -11.93
N LEU A 290 2.54 22.53 -11.66
CA LEU A 290 3.54 22.04 -10.70
C LEU A 290 4.99 22.34 -11.12
N THR A 291 5.24 22.39 -12.43
CA THR A 291 6.60 22.51 -12.98
C THR A 291 6.94 23.94 -13.45
N HIS A 292 5.95 24.85 -13.47
CA HIS A 292 6.01 26.12 -14.23
C HIS A 292 6.92 27.21 -13.69
N ASP A 293 7.70 26.99 -12.65
CA ASP A 293 8.59 28.05 -12.18
C ASP A 293 10.08 27.90 -12.59
N LYS A 294 10.48 26.89 -13.31
CA LYS A 294 11.87 26.83 -13.86
C LYS A 294 12.06 25.80 -15.01
N THR A 295 12.16 26.29 -16.26
CA THR A 295 13.25 26.00 -17.18
C THR A 295 13.17 24.96 -18.30
N SER A 296 13.54 25.41 -19.44
CA SER A 296 14.36 24.90 -20.55
C SER A 296 14.43 23.38 -20.78
N THR A 297 13.74 22.98 -21.81
CA THR A 297 13.58 21.62 -22.39
C THR A 297 14.84 21.06 -23.10
N HIS A 298 16.06 21.55 -22.85
CA HIS A 298 17.19 21.30 -23.77
C HIS A 298 18.22 20.23 -23.36
N GLU A 299 18.11 19.58 -22.17
CA GLU A 299 19.14 18.63 -21.71
C GLU A 299 18.72 17.15 -21.55
N ILE A 300 17.51 16.77 -21.90
CA ILE A 300 16.97 15.42 -21.65
C ILE A 300 17.61 14.31 -22.50
N ALA A 301 18.36 14.62 -23.54
CA ALA A 301 18.73 13.68 -24.60
C ALA A 301 20.07 12.94 -24.42
N ARG A 302 20.88 13.20 -23.39
CA ARG A 302 22.29 12.75 -23.39
C ARG A 302 22.64 11.49 -22.60
N TYR A 303 21.77 10.94 -21.77
CA TYR A 303 22.17 9.88 -20.83
C TYR A 303 21.51 8.50 -20.98
N LEU A 304 20.63 8.29 -21.92
CA LEU A 304 19.97 6.99 -22.08
C LEU A 304 20.51 6.24 -23.31
N LYS A 305 21.33 5.22 -23.09
CA LYS A 305 21.60 4.16 -24.09
C LYS A 305 20.34 3.32 -24.34
N ILE A 306 19.29 3.96 -24.83
CA ILE A 306 18.10 3.31 -25.37
C ILE A 306 18.11 3.60 -26.85
N THR A 307 17.79 2.58 -27.69
CA THR A 307 17.80 2.73 -29.15
C THR A 307 17.13 4.03 -29.56
N GLU A 308 17.82 4.87 -30.29
CA GLU A 308 17.40 6.20 -30.76
C GLU A 308 15.97 6.22 -31.31
N LYS A 309 15.51 5.11 -31.88
CA LYS A 309 14.16 4.95 -32.43
C LYS A 309 13.01 5.01 -31.41
N ALA A 310 13.24 4.60 -30.16
CA ALA A 310 12.20 4.64 -29.10
C ALA A 310 12.10 6.03 -28.48
N VAL A 311 13.24 6.70 -28.32
CA VAL A 311 13.33 8.10 -27.87
C VAL A 311 12.70 9.03 -28.91
N TYR A 312 12.99 8.85 -30.21
CA TYR A 312 12.42 9.66 -31.27
C TYR A 312 10.89 9.54 -31.37
N ARG A 313 10.31 8.35 -31.21
CA ARG A 313 8.84 8.19 -31.22
C ARG A 313 8.16 8.85 -30.00
N CYS A 314 8.80 8.85 -28.85
CA CYS A 314 8.27 9.53 -27.67
C CYS A 314 8.43 11.04 -27.81
N MET A 315 9.60 11.51 -28.30
CA MET A 315 9.85 12.93 -28.58
C MET A 315 8.98 13.48 -29.72
N ASP A 316 8.72 12.70 -30.77
CA ASP A 316 7.87 13.17 -31.86
C ASP A 316 6.39 13.30 -31.42
N ARG A 317 5.89 12.39 -30.58
CA ARG A 317 4.58 12.56 -29.94
C ARG A 317 4.53 13.75 -28.98
N LEU A 318 5.58 13.96 -28.19
CA LEU A 318 5.71 15.13 -27.33
C LEU A 318 5.85 16.42 -28.15
N LYS A 319 6.64 16.43 -29.23
CA LYS A 319 6.79 17.60 -30.12
C LYS A 319 5.50 17.92 -30.88
N GLU A 320 4.75 16.93 -31.36
CA GLU A 320 3.44 17.17 -31.98
C GLU A 320 2.43 17.71 -30.97
N LYS A 321 2.44 17.19 -29.74
CA LYS A 321 1.58 17.70 -28.65
C LYS A 321 2.00 19.12 -28.23
N VAL A 322 3.29 19.37 -28.03
CA VAL A 322 3.82 20.71 -27.70
C VAL A 322 3.54 21.72 -28.83
N LYS A 323 3.67 21.32 -30.08
CA LYS A 323 3.36 22.19 -31.23
C LYS A 323 1.88 22.58 -31.30
N LYS A 324 0.96 21.67 -30.92
CA LYS A 324 -0.48 21.96 -30.82
C LYS A 324 -0.87 22.87 -29.64
N ILE A 325 0.02 23.03 -28.65
CA ILE A 325 -0.20 23.90 -27.49
C ILE A 325 0.26 25.34 -27.77
N PHE A 326 1.18 25.52 -28.76
CA PHE A 326 1.74 26.81 -29.13
C PHE A 326 1.21 27.36 -30.49
N GLU A 327 0.32 26.65 -31.18
CA GLU A 327 -0.54 27.15 -32.28
C GLU A 327 -1.96 27.37 -31.77
#